data_43c61ee753787bea2b1577a971ccf0f6
#
_entry.id   43c61ee753787bea2b1577a971ccf0f6
#
_cell.length_a   1.000
_cell.length_b   1.000
_cell.length_c   1.000
_cell.angle_alpha   90.00
_cell.angle_beta   90.00
_cell.angle_gamma   90.00
#
_symmetry.space_group_name_H-M   'P 1'
#
loop_
_entity.id
_entity.type
_entity.pdbx_description
1 polymer ?
#
loop_
_entity_poly.entity_id
_entity_poly.type
_entity_poly.pdbx_seq_one_letter_code
_entity_poly.pdbx_strand_id
1 'polypeptide(L)'
;MSWIDLLRMSISNLRRRKLRTFLTVLGVVIGTASIVVMISLGLGMQESLYREVEQSGGLTMVKVRGKQVGDTMMYSGDQEKESEKYVKDDTIEELEKLPHVTFVTPVYSTQVMFLKGKYEGYGELVAMNPEGLKAQNIELASGSLPKTNTSHLDLVYGNGIPTMFYEKGSGKGYYDTGELPEIDFAKDPIFMILDQEGYMNQQENSAGGALGGSGADIGESSGGSGREAQAKTVEKHVVMASGIVAGDVDTYNANYYNIYCDLDTLKQMLKKEFAGRAIPGQPTTKSGKPYKEFCYSYAQVKVDELDQVDAVAEMIRGMGYEVETNAEYLETMKSQFAIVQAVLGGIGAVSLLVAAIGIANTMMMSIYERTKEIGVMKVLGCRLSNIRTMFLMEAAAIGLIGGAVGNLLSFGMSGAINFITGSGAAMGFDGNISYIPWWLVLLSMGFAVLVGVTAGYFPARRAMRLSPLAAIRSE
;
A
#
# COMPACT_ATOMS: atom_id res chain seq x y z
N MET A 1 9.46 -54.13 13.15
CA MET A 1 9.50 -52.95 14.02
C MET A 1 8.24 -52.15 13.81
N SER A 2 7.58 -51.76 14.85
CA SER A 2 6.38 -50.89 14.81
C SER A 2 6.79 -49.45 14.39
N TRP A 3 5.89 -48.73 13.72
CA TRP A 3 6.07 -47.32 13.37
C TRP A 3 6.34 -46.44 14.61
N ILE A 4 5.74 -46.81 15.75
CA ILE A 4 5.88 -46.12 17.01
C ILE A 4 7.31 -46.29 17.59
N ASP A 5 7.89 -47.51 17.45
CA ASP A 5 9.26 -47.78 17.87
C ASP A 5 10.31 -46.98 17.08
N LEU A 6 10.07 -46.87 15.75
CA LEU A 6 10.90 -46.05 14.87
C LEU A 6 10.86 -44.58 15.24
N LEU A 7 9.67 -44.02 15.51
CA LEU A 7 9.50 -42.65 15.98
C LEU A 7 10.19 -42.40 17.34
N ARG A 8 10.02 -43.33 18.31
CA ARG A 8 10.63 -43.21 19.65
C ARG A 8 12.14 -43.23 19.60
N MET A 9 12.71 -44.08 18.75
CA MET A 9 14.15 -44.14 18.50
C MET A 9 14.66 -42.87 17.86
N SER A 10 13.94 -42.34 16.84
CA SER A 10 14.29 -41.12 16.12
C SER A 10 14.34 -39.89 17.06
N ILE A 11 13.34 -39.72 17.91
CA ILE A 11 13.26 -38.59 18.88
C ILE A 11 14.35 -38.69 19.95
N SER A 12 14.60 -39.93 20.46
CA SER A 12 15.67 -40.17 21.44
C SER A 12 17.05 -39.80 20.92
N ASN A 13 17.28 -40.04 19.62
CA ASN A 13 18.54 -39.76 18.95
C ASN A 13 18.82 -38.25 18.78
N LEU A 14 17.80 -37.47 18.43
CA LEU A 14 17.88 -36.02 18.35
C LEU A 14 18.29 -35.37 19.68
N ARG A 15 17.84 -35.91 20.82
CA ARG A 15 18.18 -35.41 22.16
C ARG A 15 19.64 -35.63 22.59
N ARG A 16 20.34 -36.62 22.04
CA ARG A 16 21.73 -36.95 22.46
C ARG A 16 22.77 -35.93 21.95
N ARG A 17 22.48 -35.12 20.86
CA ARG A 17 23.45 -34.21 20.27
C ARG A 17 22.84 -32.82 20.04
N LYS A 18 22.52 -32.18 21.15
CA LYS A 18 21.75 -30.94 21.21
C LYS A 18 22.29 -29.82 20.31
N LEU A 19 23.60 -29.54 20.37
CA LEU A 19 24.20 -28.40 19.62
C LEU A 19 24.14 -28.59 18.12
N ARG A 20 24.44 -29.82 17.62
CA ARG A 20 24.43 -30.09 16.17
C ARG A 20 23.00 -30.07 15.61
N THR A 21 22.07 -30.73 16.31
CA THR A 21 20.66 -30.73 15.96
C THR A 21 20.11 -29.31 15.97
N PHE A 22 20.48 -28.50 16.96
CA PHE A 22 20.07 -27.10 17.05
C PHE A 22 20.55 -26.29 15.83
N LEU A 23 21.84 -26.38 15.45
CA LEU A 23 22.36 -25.65 14.29
C LEU A 23 21.70 -26.08 12.97
N THR A 24 21.41 -27.38 12.83
CA THR A 24 20.74 -27.91 11.65
C THR A 24 19.28 -27.46 11.58
N VAL A 25 18.56 -27.53 12.71
CA VAL A 25 17.18 -27.05 12.83
C VAL A 25 17.12 -25.56 12.58
N LEU A 26 18.09 -24.79 13.11
CA LEU A 26 18.17 -23.34 12.91
C LEU A 26 18.22 -22.94 11.43
N GLY A 27 18.99 -23.69 10.61
CA GLY A 27 19.01 -23.47 9.16
C GLY A 27 17.64 -23.67 8.52
N VAL A 28 16.91 -24.74 8.93
CA VAL A 28 15.55 -24.98 8.43
C VAL A 28 14.59 -23.90 8.93
N VAL A 29 14.70 -23.47 10.18
CA VAL A 29 13.89 -22.38 10.78
C VAL A 29 14.03 -21.10 9.98
N ILE A 30 15.27 -20.67 9.71
CA ILE A 30 15.54 -19.44 8.94
C ILE A 30 14.96 -19.57 7.53
N GLY A 31 15.21 -20.70 6.85
CA GLY A 31 14.71 -20.90 5.49
C GLY A 31 13.17 -20.93 5.42
N THR A 32 12.53 -21.64 6.35
CA THR A 32 11.07 -21.71 6.40
C THR A 32 10.47 -20.34 6.77
N ALA A 33 11.03 -19.67 7.77
CA ALA A 33 10.57 -18.36 8.19
C ALA A 33 10.67 -17.32 7.05
N SER A 34 11.80 -17.30 6.34
CA SER A 34 11.98 -16.39 5.20
C SER A 34 10.93 -16.59 4.12
N ILE A 35 10.63 -17.84 3.75
CA ILE A 35 9.64 -18.15 2.72
C ILE A 35 8.22 -17.79 3.20
N VAL A 36 7.87 -18.14 4.43
CA VAL A 36 6.53 -17.84 4.98
C VAL A 36 6.29 -16.35 5.07
N VAL A 37 7.25 -15.58 5.61
CA VAL A 37 7.14 -14.11 5.71
C VAL A 37 7.05 -13.47 4.32
N MET A 38 7.86 -13.92 3.36
CA MET A 38 7.81 -13.42 1.98
C MET A 38 6.43 -13.62 1.34
N ILE A 39 5.90 -14.84 1.41
CA ILE A 39 4.56 -15.14 0.83
C ILE A 39 3.48 -14.38 1.58
N SER A 40 3.59 -14.29 2.91
CA SER A 40 2.67 -13.54 3.78
C SER A 40 2.62 -12.06 3.45
N LEU A 41 3.76 -11.42 3.20
CA LEU A 41 3.83 -10.03 2.72
C LEU A 41 3.14 -9.89 1.37
N GLY A 42 3.43 -10.78 0.42
CA GLY A 42 2.77 -10.72 -0.89
C GLY A 42 1.26 -10.86 -0.83
N LEU A 43 0.75 -11.75 0.01
CA LEU A 43 -0.69 -11.94 0.20
C LEU A 43 -1.34 -10.74 0.90
N GLY A 44 -0.68 -10.18 1.93
CA GLY A 44 -1.19 -9.00 2.63
C GLY A 44 -1.25 -7.77 1.73
N MET A 45 -0.16 -7.50 1.00
CA MET A 45 -0.14 -6.38 0.04
C MET A 45 -1.16 -6.55 -1.10
N GLN A 46 -1.34 -7.76 -1.59
CA GLN A 46 -2.35 -8.04 -2.61
C GLN A 46 -3.77 -7.78 -2.09
N GLU A 47 -4.08 -8.22 -0.88
CA GLU A 47 -5.36 -7.98 -0.23
C GLU A 47 -5.62 -6.48 -0.04
N SER A 48 -4.59 -5.73 0.41
CA SER A 48 -4.65 -4.28 0.58
C SER A 48 -4.94 -3.54 -0.74
N LEU A 49 -4.26 -3.92 -1.82
CA LEU A 49 -4.52 -3.36 -3.15
C LEU A 49 -5.94 -3.63 -3.66
N TYR A 50 -6.47 -4.83 -3.41
CA TYR A 50 -7.86 -5.12 -3.80
C TYR A 50 -8.85 -4.23 -3.04
N ARG A 51 -8.64 -3.99 -1.75
CA ARG A 51 -9.48 -3.09 -0.96
C ARG A 51 -9.39 -1.65 -1.47
N GLU A 52 -8.18 -1.17 -1.75
CA GLU A 52 -7.96 0.17 -2.31
C GLU A 52 -8.73 0.36 -3.63
N VAL A 53 -8.64 -0.62 -4.52
CA VAL A 53 -9.39 -0.60 -5.79
C VAL A 53 -10.90 -0.64 -5.55
N GLU A 54 -11.38 -1.45 -4.61
CA GLU A 54 -12.81 -1.52 -4.27
C GLU A 54 -13.32 -0.17 -3.74
N GLN A 55 -12.55 0.50 -2.88
CA GLN A 55 -12.83 1.85 -2.37
C GLN A 55 -12.69 2.94 -3.44
N SER A 56 -12.00 2.68 -4.53
CA SER A 56 -11.82 3.60 -5.66
C SER A 56 -12.81 3.34 -6.82
N GLY A 57 -13.93 2.69 -6.53
CA GLY A 57 -15.00 2.41 -7.52
C GLY A 57 -14.94 1.04 -8.18
N GLY A 58 -13.98 0.18 -7.77
CA GLY A 58 -13.85 -1.21 -8.23
C GLY A 58 -13.11 -1.35 -9.57
N LEU A 59 -12.98 -2.61 -10.03
CA LEU A 59 -12.19 -2.96 -11.22
C LEU A 59 -12.75 -2.43 -12.53
N THR A 60 -14.03 -2.09 -12.59
CA THR A 60 -14.68 -1.58 -13.79
C THR A 60 -14.64 -0.05 -13.91
N MET A 61 -13.86 0.62 -13.04
CA MET A 61 -13.65 2.05 -13.12
C MET A 61 -12.44 2.35 -14.00
N VAL A 62 -12.63 3.26 -14.94
CA VAL A 62 -11.62 3.76 -15.88
C VAL A 62 -11.40 5.24 -15.61
N LYS A 63 -10.18 5.64 -15.32
CA LYS A 63 -9.79 7.04 -15.10
C LYS A 63 -9.27 7.63 -16.40
N VAL A 64 -9.92 8.69 -16.88
CA VAL A 64 -9.59 9.39 -18.12
C VAL A 64 -8.96 10.71 -17.77
N ARG A 65 -7.69 10.88 -18.12
CA ARG A 65 -6.93 12.11 -17.91
C ARG A 65 -6.78 12.88 -19.20
N GLY A 66 -6.92 14.18 -19.08
CA GLY A 66 -6.56 15.13 -20.14
C GLY A 66 -5.28 15.85 -19.78
N LYS A 67 -5.06 17.00 -20.43
CA LYS A 67 -4.02 17.94 -20.04
C LYS A 67 -4.28 18.40 -18.61
N GLN A 68 -3.19 18.49 -17.83
CA GLN A 68 -3.27 18.79 -16.41
C GLN A 68 -4.06 20.05 -16.09
N VAL A 69 -4.99 19.94 -15.16
CA VAL A 69 -5.86 21.00 -14.66
C VAL A 69 -5.95 20.85 -13.13
N GLY A 70 -5.85 21.95 -12.41
CA GLY A 70 -5.83 21.97 -10.97
C GLY A 70 -4.40 22.10 -10.42
N ASP A 71 -4.31 22.58 -9.18
CA ASP A 71 -3.05 22.71 -8.46
C ASP A 71 -2.84 21.46 -7.60
N THR A 72 -2.69 20.33 -8.26
CA THR A 72 -2.55 19.03 -7.60
C THR A 72 -1.09 18.77 -7.38
N MET A 73 -0.64 18.70 -6.11
CA MET A 73 0.66 18.13 -5.79
C MET A 73 0.66 16.60 -5.97
N MET A 74 0.16 16.11 -7.07
CA MET A 74 0.39 14.71 -7.42
C MET A 74 1.85 14.56 -7.83
N TYR A 75 2.56 13.73 -7.10
CA TYR A 75 3.84 13.15 -7.46
C TYR A 75 3.72 12.42 -8.82
N SER A 76 3.77 13.18 -9.90
CA SER A 76 3.98 12.62 -11.22
C SER A 76 5.47 12.42 -11.40
N GLY A 77 5.98 11.31 -10.85
CA GLY A 77 7.37 10.89 -11.04
C GLY A 77 7.69 10.39 -12.44
N ASP A 78 6.71 10.19 -13.28
CA ASP A 78 6.89 9.75 -14.66
C ASP A 78 6.41 10.82 -15.64
N GLN A 79 7.32 11.29 -16.48
CA GLN A 79 7.04 12.08 -17.67
C GLN A 79 6.37 11.18 -18.73
N GLU A 80 5.16 10.69 -18.46
CA GLU A 80 4.33 10.08 -19.49
C GLU A 80 3.69 11.18 -20.35
N LYS A 81 3.48 10.86 -21.61
CA LYS A 81 2.99 11.79 -22.65
C LYS A 81 1.73 12.49 -22.17
N GLU A 82 1.84 13.79 -21.84
CA GLU A 82 0.68 14.62 -21.55
C GLU A 82 -0.28 14.61 -22.73
N SER A 83 -1.55 14.32 -22.48
CA SER A 83 -2.62 14.52 -23.45
C SER A 83 -2.66 15.99 -23.86
N GLU A 84 -2.82 16.27 -25.14
CA GLU A 84 -2.97 17.65 -25.64
C GLU A 84 -4.37 18.24 -25.39
N LYS A 85 -5.34 17.39 -25.00
CA LYS A 85 -6.74 17.75 -24.83
C LYS A 85 -7.09 17.93 -23.35
N TYR A 86 -7.96 18.89 -23.05
CA TYR A 86 -8.57 19.06 -21.75
C TYR A 86 -9.86 18.24 -21.63
N VAL A 87 -10.13 17.70 -20.45
CA VAL A 87 -11.43 17.09 -20.15
C VAL A 87 -12.43 18.20 -19.86
N LYS A 88 -13.51 18.25 -20.62
CA LYS A 88 -14.55 19.27 -20.57
C LYS A 88 -15.95 18.64 -20.60
N ASP A 89 -17.00 19.47 -20.52
CA ASP A 89 -18.39 19.01 -20.60
C ASP A 89 -18.65 18.22 -21.89
N ASP A 90 -18.15 18.69 -23.05
CA ASP A 90 -18.26 17.98 -24.34
C ASP A 90 -17.60 16.60 -24.31
N THR A 91 -16.46 16.49 -23.62
CA THR A 91 -15.75 15.20 -23.41
C THR A 91 -16.61 14.23 -22.60
N ILE A 92 -17.26 14.71 -21.54
CA ILE A 92 -18.14 13.88 -20.71
C ILE A 92 -19.28 13.33 -21.57
N GLU A 93 -19.94 14.17 -22.37
CA GLU A 93 -21.02 13.75 -23.28
C GLU A 93 -20.55 12.74 -24.34
N GLU A 94 -19.31 12.87 -24.83
CA GLU A 94 -18.72 11.93 -25.78
C GLU A 94 -18.45 10.58 -25.13
N LEU A 95 -17.92 10.57 -23.90
CA LEU A 95 -17.63 9.37 -23.14
C LEU A 95 -18.92 8.61 -22.74
N GLU A 96 -19.99 9.33 -22.39
CA GLU A 96 -21.29 8.72 -22.05
C GLU A 96 -21.94 7.98 -23.23
N LYS A 97 -21.60 8.36 -24.47
CA LYS A 97 -22.14 7.72 -25.70
C LYS A 97 -21.39 6.43 -26.08
N LEU A 98 -20.28 6.14 -25.44
CA LEU A 98 -19.50 4.93 -25.73
C LEU A 98 -20.29 3.66 -25.33
N PRO A 99 -20.16 2.57 -26.10
CA PRO A 99 -20.76 1.30 -25.71
C PRO A 99 -20.17 0.81 -24.39
N HIS A 100 -20.96 0.10 -23.61
CA HIS A 100 -20.58 -0.45 -22.31
C HIS A 100 -20.27 0.57 -21.21
N VAL A 101 -20.47 1.86 -21.43
CA VAL A 101 -20.37 2.90 -20.41
C VAL A 101 -21.70 3.05 -19.69
N THR A 102 -21.67 2.91 -18.37
CA THR A 102 -22.85 3.03 -17.50
C THR A 102 -23.11 4.49 -17.10
N PHE A 103 -22.07 5.17 -16.66
CA PHE A 103 -22.07 6.61 -16.35
C PHE A 103 -20.66 7.17 -16.41
N VAL A 104 -20.56 8.49 -16.51
CA VAL A 104 -19.30 9.24 -16.49
C VAL A 104 -19.39 10.31 -15.42
N THR A 105 -18.39 10.36 -14.56
CA THR A 105 -18.26 11.34 -13.48
C THR A 105 -17.14 12.32 -13.80
N PRO A 106 -17.43 13.59 -14.05
CA PRO A 106 -16.41 14.63 -14.07
C PRO A 106 -15.86 14.87 -12.67
N VAL A 107 -14.54 14.92 -12.54
CA VAL A 107 -13.87 15.15 -11.25
C VAL A 107 -12.98 16.39 -11.36
N TYR A 108 -13.15 17.29 -10.40
CA TYR A 108 -12.27 18.43 -10.24
C TYR A 108 -11.59 18.36 -8.89
N SER A 109 -10.26 18.31 -8.88
CA SER A 109 -9.48 18.35 -7.66
C SER A 109 -8.68 19.64 -7.58
N THR A 110 -8.61 20.20 -6.38
CA THR A 110 -7.85 21.41 -6.08
C THR A 110 -7.38 21.41 -4.63
N GLN A 111 -6.23 21.99 -4.41
CA GLN A 111 -5.70 22.21 -3.07
C GLN A 111 -6.43 23.36 -2.40
N VAL A 112 -6.78 23.19 -1.14
CA VAL A 112 -7.41 24.23 -0.32
C VAL A 112 -6.71 24.32 1.03
N MET A 113 -6.76 25.52 1.61
CA MET A 113 -6.24 25.78 2.94
C MET A 113 -7.38 25.88 3.94
N PHE A 114 -7.20 25.30 5.10
CA PHE A 114 -8.15 25.35 6.20
C PHE A 114 -7.58 26.12 7.39
N LEU A 115 -8.44 26.88 8.07
CA LEU A 115 -8.09 27.65 9.26
C LEU A 115 -9.08 27.36 10.38
N LYS A 116 -8.57 27.02 11.57
CA LYS A 116 -9.38 26.90 12.79
C LYS A 116 -8.60 27.35 14.01
N GLY A 117 -8.96 28.50 14.55
CA GLY A 117 -8.27 29.06 15.73
C GLY A 117 -6.77 29.25 15.47
N LYS A 118 -5.93 28.58 16.25
CA LYS A 118 -4.47 28.58 16.11
C LYS A 118 -3.93 27.59 15.07
N TYR A 119 -4.80 26.73 14.52
CA TYR A 119 -4.40 25.71 13.57
C TYR A 119 -4.65 26.13 12.12
N GLU A 120 -3.78 25.68 11.24
CA GLU A 120 -3.93 25.74 9.80
C GLU A 120 -3.59 24.38 9.21
N GLY A 121 -4.23 24.05 8.10
CA GLY A 121 -4.04 22.76 7.43
C GLY A 121 -4.26 22.88 5.93
N TYR A 122 -3.74 21.92 5.19
CA TYR A 122 -3.95 21.79 3.75
C TYR A 122 -4.68 20.48 3.45
N GLY A 123 -5.47 20.48 2.40
CA GLY A 123 -6.16 19.29 1.96
C GLY A 123 -6.50 19.36 0.48
N GLU A 124 -6.60 18.21 -0.16
CA GLU A 124 -7.09 18.09 -1.53
C GLU A 124 -8.60 17.96 -1.52
N LEU A 125 -9.27 18.96 -2.10
CA LEU A 125 -10.71 18.96 -2.29
C LEU A 125 -11.02 18.22 -3.60
N VAL A 126 -11.75 17.13 -3.51
CA VAL A 126 -12.17 16.28 -4.64
C VAL A 126 -13.67 16.47 -4.86
N ALA A 127 -14.00 17.20 -5.92
CA ALA A 127 -15.37 17.53 -6.24
C ALA A 127 -15.92 16.58 -7.31
N MET A 128 -17.05 15.96 -7.03
CA MET A 128 -17.73 15.00 -7.91
C MET A 128 -19.23 15.25 -7.94
N ASN A 129 -19.90 14.72 -8.96
CA ASN A 129 -21.34 14.64 -8.98
C ASN A 129 -21.86 13.57 -7.97
N PRO A 130 -23.16 13.57 -7.61
CA PRO A 130 -23.69 12.62 -6.63
C PRO A 130 -23.56 11.15 -7.01
N GLU A 131 -23.56 10.85 -8.33
CA GLU A 131 -23.39 9.48 -8.83
C GLU A 131 -21.97 9.00 -8.63
N GLY A 132 -20.98 9.85 -8.90
CA GLY A 132 -19.58 9.57 -8.65
C GLY A 132 -19.28 9.38 -7.16
N LEU A 133 -19.79 10.26 -6.30
CA LEU A 133 -19.63 10.13 -4.85
C LEU A 133 -20.19 8.80 -4.31
N LYS A 134 -21.31 8.33 -4.84
CA LYS A 134 -21.87 7.01 -4.47
C LYS A 134 -21.02 5.86 -5.00
N ALA A 135 -20.48 6.01 -6.20
CA ALA A 135 -19.65 4.97 -6.83
C ALA A 135 -18.28 4.78 -6.16
N GLN A 136 -17.79 5.78 -5.42
CA GLN A 136 -16.56 5.67 -4.64
C GLN A 136 -16.65 4.72 -3.43
N ASN A 137 -17.83 4.19 -3.09
CA ASN A 137 -18.02 3.30 -1.95
C ASN A 137 -17.41 3.82 -0.65
N ILE A 138 -17.53 5.14 -0.40
CA ILE A 138 -16.96 5.78 0.78
C ILE A 138 -17.66 5.27 2.04
N GLU A 139 -16.95 4.52 2.87
CA GLU A 139 -17.44 4.12 4.18
C GLU A 139 -17.37 5.31 5.14
N LEU A 140 -18.49 5.68 5.74
CA LEU A 140 -18.60 6.80 6.67
C LEU A 140 -18.67 6.31 8.11
N ALA A 141 -17.83 6.88 8.99
CA ALA A 141 -17.95 6.70 10.44
C ALA A 141 -19.18 7.44 10.99
N SER A 142 -19.50 8.60 10.39
CA SER A 142 -20.66 9.42 10.79
C SER A 142 -21.09 10.34 9.66
N GLY A 143 -22.36 10.76 9.70
CA GLY A 143 -22.90 11.73 8.75
C GLY A 143 -23.43 11.12 7.45
N SER A 144 -23.37 11.87 6.37
CA SER A 144 -23.84 11.48 5.03
C SER A 144 -22.97 12.09 3.94
N LEU A 145 -23.07 11.57 2.72
CA LEU A 145 -22.43 12.19 1.55
C LEU A 145 -22.92 13.62 1.32
N PRO A 146 -22.11 14.49 0.69
CA PRO A 146 -22.46 15.88 0.42
C PRO A 146 -23.75 16.00 -0.38
N LYS A 147 -24.55 17.00 -0.07
CA LYS A 147 -25.80 17.29 -0.77
C LYS A 147 -25.55 18.28 -1.92
N THR A 148 -26.27 18.10 -2.99
CA THR A 148 -26.17 18.96 -4.18
C THR A 148 -26.95 20.24 -4.01
N ASN A 149 -26.47 21.34 -4.61
CA ASN A 149 -27.13 22.66 -4.66
C ASN A 149 -27.52 23.24 -3.29
N THR A 150 -26.64 23.07 -2.32
CA THR A 150 -26.79 23.71 -1.02
C THR A 150 -26.22 25.13 -1.03
N SER A 151 -26.69 25.99 -0.11
CA SER A 151 -26.14 27.35 0.07
C SER A 151 -24.73 27.34 0.68
N HIS A 152 -24.30 26.20 1.21
CA HIS A 152 -23.01 25.96 1.84
C HIS A 152 -22.36 24.74 1.20
N LEU A 153 -21.04 24.71 1.16
CA LEU A 153 -20.30 23.55 0.70
C LEU A 153 -20.22 22.53 1.84
N ASP A 154 -20.91 21.43 1.67
CA ASP A 154 -20.83 20.29 2.58
C ASP A 154 -19.60 19.45 2.27
N LEU A 155 -18.81 19.09 3.29
CA LEU A 155 -17.56 18.36 3.14
C LEU A 155 -17.63 16.99 3.81
N VAL A 156 -17.09 15.96 3.15
CA VAL A 156 -16.75 14.69 3.79
C VAL A 156 -15.23 14.65 3.95
N TYR A 157 -14.78 14.62 5.20
CA TYR A 157 -13.36 14.58 5.51
C TYR A 157 -12.84 13.16 5.57
N GLY A 158 -11.71 12.91 4.90
CA GLY A 158 -10.93 11.69 5.08
C GLY A 158 -10.45 11.54 6.52
N ASN A 159 -10.30 10.31 7.00
CA ASN A 159 -9.93 10.05 8.39
C ASN A 159 -8.50 10.53 8.74
N GLY A 160 -7.62 10.74 7.76
CA GLY A 160 -6.28 11.30 7.94
C GLY A 160 -6.21 12.83 7.94
N ILE A 161 -7.27 13.53 7.56
CA ILE A 161 -7.25 14.99 7.47
C ILE A 161 -6.85 15.68 8.80
N PRO A 162 -7.21 15.19 9.99
CA PRO A 162 -6.74 15.78 11.25
C PRO A 162 -5.21 15.83 11.37
N THR A 163 -4.47 14.89 10.77
CA THR A 163 -2.99 14.86 10.81
C THR A 163 -2.33 15.93 9.94
N MET A 164 -3.11 16.52 9.00
CA MET A 164 -2.65 17.56 8.09
C MET A 164 -2.72 18.98 8.67
N PHE A 165 -3.20 19.10 9.90
CA PHE A 165 -3.24 20.37 10.60
C PHE A 165 -2.02 20.57 11.48
N TYR A 166 -1.49 21.80 11.47
CA TYR A 166 -0.35 22.23 12.27
C TYR A 166 -0.64 23.59 12.94
N GLU A 167 0.07 23.86 14.01
CA GLU A 167 -0.07 25.11 14.78
C GLU A 167 0.67 26.25 14.07
N LYS A 168 -0.03 27.36 13.84
CA LYS A 168 0.51 28.59 13.28
C LYS A 168 1.70 29.08 14.09
N GLY A 169 2.77 29.46 13.42
CA GLY A 169 3.97 30.03 14.03
C GLY A 169 4.97 29.01 14.56
N SER A 170 4.55 27.88 15.13
CA SER A 170 5.47 26.78 15.50
C SER A 170 5.71 25.81 14.34
N GLY A 171 4.75 25.71 13.41
CA GLY A 171 4.76 24.74 12.31
C GLY A 171 4.68 23.27 12.76
N LYS A 172 4.40 23.02 14.05
CA LYS A 172 4.34 21.67 14.60
C LYS A 172 2.98 21.05 14.38
N GLY A 173 2.96 19.83 13.85
CA GLY A 173 1.79 19.03 13.61
C GLY A 173 1.83 17.66 14.28
N TYR A 174 0.91 16.78 13.88
CA TYR A 174 0.80 15.42 14.40
C TYR A 174 2.11 14.62 14.25
N TYR A 175 2.79 14.72 13.12
CA TYR A 175 4.03 13.98 12.85
C TYR A 175 5.23 14.44 13.71
N ASP A 176 5.15 15.65 14.31
CA ASP A 176 6.21 16.17 15.18
C ASP A 176 5.93 15.90 16.67
N THR A 177 4.63 15.91 17.04
CA THR A 177 4.22 15.89 18.44
C THR A 177 3.52 14.59 18.86
N GLY A 178 2.95 13.84 17.90
CA GLY A 178 2.08 12.70 18.15
C GLY A 178 0.69 13.09 18.66
N GLU A 179 0.36 14.40 18.72
CA GLU A 179 -0.90 14.90 19.22
C GLU A 179 -1.75 15.48 18.08
N LEU A 180 -3.04 15.12 18.07
CA LEU A 180 -3.99 15.65 17.11
C LEU A 180 -4.41 17.09 17.49
N PRO A 181 -4.82 17.93 16.52
CA PRO A 181 -5.35 19.26 16.81
C PRO A 181 -6.64 19.15 17.63
N GLU A 182 -6.85 20.10 18.53
CA GLU A 182 -8.08 20.23 19.32
C GLU A 182 -9.23 20.78 18.46
N ILE A 183 -9.67 20.00 17.46
CA ILE A 183 -10.73 20.35 16.52
C ILE A 183 -11.71 19.18 16.43
N ASP A 184 -12.98 19.43 16.70
CA ASP A 184 -14.05 18.46 16.40
C ASP A 184 -14.49 18.63 14.94
N PHE A 185 -13.88 17.88 14.04
CA PHE A 185 -14.17 17.95 12.59
C PHE A 185 -15.63 17.66 12.26
N ALA A 186 -16.36 16.94 13.12
CA ALA A 186 -17.77 16.64 12.90
C ALA A 186 -18.71 17.81 13.21
N LYS A 187 -18.31 18.71 14.12
CA LYS A 187 -19.20 19.74 14.67
C LYS A 187 -18.70 21.16 14.48
N ASP A 188 -17.39 21.32 14.43
CA ASP A 188 -16.79 22.64 14.38
C ASP A 188 -16.85 23.25 12.99
N PRO A 189 -17.30 24.51 12.85
CA PRO A 189 -17.15 25.23 11.60
C PRO A 189 -15.68 25.55 11.35
N ILE A 190 -15.21 25.26 10.16
CA ILE A 190 -13.83 25.49 9.72
C ILE A 190 -13.85 26.54 8.61
N PHE A 191 -12.86 27.43 8.57
CA PHE A 191 -12.70 28.37 7.47
C PHE A 191 -11.87 27.73 6.35
N MET A 192 -12.40 27.72 5.15
CA MET A 192 -11.73 27.25 3.94
C MET A 192 -11.34 28.45 3.07
N ILE A 193 -10.15 28.41 2.50
CA ILE A 193 -9.60 29.42 1.59
C ILE A 193 -9.33 28.75 0.25
N LEU A 194 -9.97 29.25 -0.80
CA LEU A 194 -9.79 28.78 -2.18
C LEU A 194 -8.65 29.52 -2.89
N ASP A 195 -8.49 30.83 -2.62
CA ASP A 195 -7.42 31.68 -3.16
C ASP A 195 -6.22 31.71 -2.20
N GLN A 196 -5.44 30.61 -2.18
CA GLN A 196 -4.29 30.47 -1.29
C GLN A 196 -3.19 31.49 -1.61
N GLU A 197 -2.92 31.72 -2.89
CA GLU A 197 -1.90 32.67 -3.34
C GLU A 197 -2.25 34.10 -2.91
N GLY A 198 -3.51 34.49 -3.10
CA GLY A 198 -4.02 35.78 -2.61
C GLY A 198 -3.92 35.92 -1.11
N TYR A 199 -4.18 34.85 -0.36
CA TYR A 199 -4.11 34.85 1.09
C TYR A 199 -2.65 34.97 1.60
N MET A 200 -1.71 34.25 1.01
CA MET A 200 -0.30 34.33 1.39
C MET A 200 0.29 35.72 1.10
N ASN A 201 0.01 36.26 -0.09
CA ASN A 201 0.42 37.61 -0.47
C ASN A 201 -0.14 38.69 0.49
N GLN A 202 -1.37 38.49 0.98
CA GLN A 202 -1.99 39.41 1.95
C GLN A 202 -1.32 39.32 3.34
N GLN A 203 -0.90 38.14 3.75
CA GLN A 203 -0.14 37.94 5.00
C GLN A 203 1.26 38.58 4.93
N GLU A 204 2.00 38.35 3.83
CA GLU A 204 3.31 38.94 3.63
C GLU A 204 3.28 40.47 3.62
N ASN A 205 2.32 41.07 2.94
CA ASN A 205 2.12 42.53 2.93
C ASN A 205 1.73 43.07 4.30
N SER A 206 1.02 42.31 5.11
CA SER A 206 0.65 42.69 6.47
C SER A 206 1.83 42.58 7.45
N ALA A 207 2.73 41.60 7.25
CA ALA A 207 3.95 41.41 8.05
C ALA A 207 5.06 42.39 7.64
N GLY A 208 5.20 42.71 6.36
CA GLY A 208 6.15 43.69 5.84
C GLY A 208 5.89 45.13 6.29
N GLY A 209 4.63 45.48 6.56
CA GLY A 209 4.25 46.80 7.12
C GLY A 209 4.68 47.03 8.57
N ALA A 210 4.97 45.96 9.32
CA ALA A 210 5.38 46.08 10.73
C ALA A 210 6.91 46.22 10.93
N LEU A 211 7.73 46.02 9.90
CA LEU A 211 9.23 46.10 9.94
C LEU A 211 9.80 47.27 9.13
N GLY A 212 8.96 48.18 8.65
CA GLY A 212 9.38 49.38 7.92
C GLY A 212 9.90 50.50 8.78
N GLY A 213 11.11 50.32 9.34
CA GLY A 213 11.81 51.38 10.10
C GLY A 213 13.28 51.08 10.30
N SER A 214 14.10 51.11 9.25
CA SER A 214 15.47 51.64 9.29
C SER A 214 16.23 51.31 8.00
N GLY A 215 16.43 52.29 7.17
CA GLY A 215 17.50 52.64 6.27
C GLY A 215 18.37 51.57 5.61
N ALA A 216 18.26 51.52 4.26
CA ALA A 216 19.45 51.64 3.40
C ALA A 216 18.96 51.72 1.93
N ASP A 217 19.27 52.86 1.36
CA ASP A 217 19.32 53.23 -0.05
C ASP A 217 20.16 52.23 -0.85
N ILE A 218 19.65 51.68 -1.98
CA ILE A 218 20.43 51.36 -3.20
C ILE A 218 19.47 51.04 -4.35
N GLY A 219 19.53 51.86 -5.40
CA GLY A 219 19.49 51.46 -6.81
C GLY A 219 18.17 51.46 -7.54
N GLU A 220 17.92 52.53 -8.24
CA GLU A 220 17.02 52.64 -9.41
C GLU A 220 17.20 51.52 -10.40
N SER A 221 16.08 50.86 -10.81
CA SER A 221 15.95 50.34 -12.15
C SER A 221 14.49 50.23 -12.56
N SER A 222 14.10 51.11 -13.44
CA SER A 222 13.16 51.07 -14.58
C SER A 222 11.76 50.42 -14.36
N GLY A 223 10.78 51.31 -14.32
CA GLY A 223 9.63 51.46 -15.25
C GLY A 223 8.78 50.22 -15.57
N GLY A 224 7.74 50.04 -14.82
CA GLY A 224 6.56 49.24 -15.25
C GLY A 224 5.35 49.81 -14.54
N SER A 225 4.47 50.52 -15.29
CA SER A 225 3.20 51.05 -14.84
C SER A 225 2.24 49.90 -14.46
N GLY A 226 2.34 49.43 -13.21
CA GLY A 226 1.36 48.54 -12.64
C GLY A 226 0.23 49.36 -12.02
N ARG A 227 -0.95 49.25 -12.59
CA ARG A 227 -2.19 49.65 -11.94
C ARG A 227 -2.21 48.99 -10.56
N GLU A 228 -2.38 49.76 -9.51
CA GLU A 228 -2.78 49.31 -8.17
C GLU A 228 -4.12 48.56 -8.35
N ALA A 229 -4.04 47.25 -8.56
CA ALA A 229 -5.18 46.39 -8.37
C ALA A 229 -5.47 46.43 -6.87
N GLN A 230 -6.55 47.12 -6.47
CA GLN A 230 -7.08 47.05 -5.12
C GLN A 230 -7.05 45.61 -4.66
N ALA A 231 -6.22 45.30 -3.66
CA ALA A 231 -6.11 43.97 -3.09
C ALA A 231 -7.48 43.56 -2.55
N LYS A 232 -8.21 42.79 -3.36
CA LYS A 232 -9.52 42.27 -2.95
C LYS A 232 -9.26 41.34 -1.77
N THR A 233 -9.90 41.61 -0.66
CA THR A 233 -9.80 40.78 0.55
C THR A 233 -10.20 39.35 0.17
N VAL A 234 -9.33 38.37 0.48
CA VAL A 234 -9.59 36.96 0.20
C VAL A 234 -10.78 36.49 1.00
N GLU A 235 -11.75 35.89 0.35
CA GLU A 235 -12.94 35.36 1.02
C GLU A 235 -12.57 34.11 1.83
N LYS A 236 -13.09 34.05 3.07
CA LYS A 236 -13.00 32.88 3.95
C LYS A 236 -14.36 32.21 3.98
N HIS A 237 -14.46 31.03 3.43
CA HIS A 237 -15.70 30.28 3.39
C HIS A 237 -15.86 29.45 4.67
N VAL A 238 -17.00 29.57 5.33
CA VAL A 238 -17.33 28.68 6.45
C VAL A 238 -17.84 27.38 5.90
N VAL A 239 -17.15 26.29 6.20
CA VAL A 239 -17.52 24.93 5.79
C VAL A 239 -17.80 24.07 7.02
N MET A 240 -18.66 23.10 6.85
CA MET A 240 -19.02 22.13 7.87
C MET A 240 -18.91 20.71 7.31
N ALA A 241 -18.59 19.75 8.18
CA ALA A 241 -18.64 18.36 7.79
C ALA A 241 -20.09 17.92 7.57
N SER A 242 -20.33 17.25 6.45
CA SER A 242 -21.54 16.43 6.25
C SER A 242 -21.28 14.97 6.67
N GLY A 243 -20.01 14.54 6.65
CA GLY A 243 -19.59 13.22 7.08
C GLY A 243 -18.10 13.12 7.32
N ILE A 244 -17.70 12.04 7.98
CA ILE A 244 -16.30 11.67 8.21
C ILE A 244 -16.12 10.24 7.74
N VAL A 245 -15.05 9.98 6.97
CA VAL A 245 -14.67 8.66 6.49
C VAL A 245 -14.36 7.75 7.68
N ALA A 246 -14.74 6.48 7.58
CA ALA A 246 -14.49 5.47 8.60
C ALA A 246 -13.00 5.17 8.74
N GLY A 247 -12.58 4.90 9.97
CA GLY A 247 -11.21 4.60 10.35
C GLY A 247 -10.63 5.60 11.33
N ASP A 248 -9.61 5.17 12.07
CA ASP A 248 -8.81 6.04 12.91
C ASP A 248 -7.70 6.71 12.10
N VAL A 249 -7.07 7.71 12.67
CA VAL A 249 -5.94 8.43 12.03
C VAL A 249 -4.73 7.55 11.73
N ASP A 250 -4.62 6.41 12.38
CA ASP A 250 -3.58 5.41 12.12
C ASP A 250 -4.01 4.33 11.10
N THR A 251 -5.23 4.43 10.58
CA THR A 251 -5.76 3.49 9.58
C THR A 251 -5.78 4.16 8.21
N TYR A 252 -4.84 3.79 7.36
CA TYR A 252 -4.80 4.28 5.98
C TYR A 252 -5.89 3.60 5.14
N ASN A 253 -6.56 4.37 4.27
CA ASN A 253 -7.47 3.89 3.24
C ASN A 253 -7.41 4.79 2.02
N ALA A 254 -8.03 4.41 0.90
CA ALA A 254 -8.01 5.19 -0.35
C ALA A 254 -8.54 6.63 -0.21
N ASN A 255 -9.33 6.89 0.83
CA ASN A 255 -9.98 8.18 1.09
C ASN A 255 -9.27 9.01 2.18
N TYR A 256 -8.12 8.53 2.68
CA TYR A 256 -7.44 9.05 3.87
C TYR A 256 -7.16 10.56 3.81
N TYR A 257 -6.62 11.04 2.69
CA TYR A 257 -6.25 12.44 2.48
C TYR A 257 -7.27 13.24 1.66
N ASN A 258 -8.35 12.62 1.20
CA ASN A 258 -9.31 13.27 0.33
C ASN A 258 -10.38 14.01 1.14
N ILE A 259 -10.82 15.12 0.61
CA ILE A 259 -11.97 15.87 1.12
C ILE A 259 -12.99 15.93 -0.01
N TYR A 260 -14.11 15.27 0.16
CA TYR A 260 -15.13 15.18 -0.88
C TYR A 260 -16.17 16.25 -0.77
N CYS A 261 -16.59 16.82 -1.89
CA CYS A 261 -17.65 17.79 -1.98
C CYS A 261 -18.47 17.66 -3.28
N ASP A 262 -19.60 18.37 -3.32
CA ASP A 262 -20.42 18.46 -4.52
C ASP A 262 -19.78 19.38 -5.57
N LEU A 263 -19.64 18.87 -6.81
CA LEU A 263 -18.99 19.57 -7.90
C LEU A 263 -19.74 20.84 -8.33
N ASP A 264 -21.07 20.79 -8.42
CA ASP A 264 -21.86 21.92 -8.89
C ASP A 264 -21.82 23.07 -7.88
N THR A 265 -21.90 22.77 -6.60
CA THR A 265 -21.77 23.76 -5.52
C THR A 265 -20.39 24.43 -5.53
N LEU A 266 -19.32 23.63 -5.65
CA LEU A 266 -17.95 24.14 -5.74
C LEU A 266 -17.75 24.99 -6.99
N LYS A 267 -18.25 24.54 -8.14
CA LYS A 267 -18.17 25.26 -9.44
C LYS A 267 -18.83 26.64 -9.36
N GLN A 268 -19.97 26.74 -8.66
CA GLN A 268 -20.65 28.02 -8.41
C GLN A 268 -19.85 28.94 -7.48
N MET A 269 -19.27 28.41 -6.41
CA MET A 269 -18.40 29.16 -5.50
C MET A 269 -17.17 29.71 -6.22
N LEU A 270 -16.45 28.87 -6.96
CA LEU A 270 -15.28 29.27 -7.74
C LEU A 270 -15.62 30.37 -8.77
N LYS A 271 -16.71 30.22 -9.51
CA LYS A 271 -17.18 31.25 -10.48
C LYS A 271 -17.50 32.58 -9.81
N LYS A 272 -18.05 32.55 -8.59
CA LYS A 272 -18.40 33.76 -7.83
C LYS A 272 -17.15 34.44 -7.26
N GLU A 273 -16.24 33.68 -6.65
CA GLU A 273 -15.04 34.21 -6.01
C GLU A 273 -14.05 34.78 -7.04
N PHE A 274 -13.83 34.04 -8.12
CA PHE A 274 -12.91 34.41 -9.19
C PHE A 274 -13.59 35.13 -10.37
N ALA A 275 -14.73 35.79 -10.16
CA ALA A 275 -15.42 36.52 -11.20
C ALA A 275 -14.49 37.54 -11.89
N GLY A 276 -14.22 37.33 -13.18
CA GLY A 276 -13.32 38.18 -13.99
C GLY A 276 -11.82 37.88 -13.83
N ARG A 277 -11.44 36.89 -13.02
CA ARG A 277 -10.08 36.37 -12.85
C ARG A 277 -10.01 34.90 -13.31
N ALA A 278 -8.80 34.42 -13.59
CA ALA A 278 -8.59 32.99 -13.77
C ALA A 278 -8.77 32.26 -12.43
N ILE A 279 -9.49 31.16 -12.45
CA ILE A 279 -9.55 30.24 -11.31
C ILE A 279 -8.19 29.57 -11.19
N PRO A 280 -7.56 29.47 -10.00
CA PRO A 280 -6.31 28.77 -9.81
C PRO A 280 -6.39 27.34 -10.37
N GLY A 281 -5.35 26.92 -11.10
CA GLY A 281 -5.32 25.60 -11.73
C GLY A 281 -6.15 25.44 -13.02
N GLN A 282 -7.03 26.39 -13.37
CA GLN A 282 -7.73 26.36 -14.66
C GLN A 282 -6.87 26.94 -15.79
N PRO A 283 -6.96 26.37 -17.02
CA PRO A 283 -6.19 26.88 -18.14
C PRO A 283 -6.56 28.31 -18.50
N THR A 284 -5.56 29.07 -18.90
CA THR A 284 -5.74 30.44 -19.39
C THR A 284 -5.39 30.55 -20.88
N THR A 285 -6.00 31.50 -21.55
CA THR A 285 -5.65 31.83 -22.94
C THR A 285 -4.23 32.44 -23.01
N LYS A 286 -3.61 32.48 -24.19
CA LYS A 286 -2.30 33.13 -24.39
C LYS A 286 -2.25 34.60 -23.93
N SER A 287 -3.41 35.24 -23.75
CA SER A 287 -3.55 36.61 -23.20
C SER A 287 -3.84 36.66 -21.70
N GLY A 288 -3.73 35.55 -20.98
CA GLY A 288 -3.99 35.45 -19.54
C GLY A 288 -5.47 35.53 -19.13
N LYS A 289 -6.39 35.46 -20.08
CA LYS A 289 -7.83 35.45 -19.77
C LYS A 289 -8.29 34.02 -19.43
N PRO A 290 -9.27 33.88 -18.54
CA PRO A 290 -9.82 32.55 -18.20
C PRO A 290 -10.48 31.93 -19.46
N TYR A 291 -10.40 30.59 -19.53
CA TYR A 291 -11.19 29.83 -20.51
C TYR A 291 -12.69 30.01 -20.22
N LYS A 292 -13.49 29.94 -21.26
CA LYS A 292 -14.96 30.05 -21.13
C LYS A 292 -15.57 28.79 -20.53
N GLU A 293 -14.99 27.64 -20.89
CA GLU A 293 -15.44 26.33 -20.47
C GLU A 293 -14.64 25.90 -19.23
N PHE A 294 -15.31 25.23 -18.29
CA PHE A 294 -14.66 24.64 -17.12
C PHE A 294 -13.94 23.36 -17.54
N CYS A 295 -12.69 23.22 -17.12
CA CYS A 295 -11.90 22.03 -17.39
C CYS A 295 -11.83 21.17 -16.11
N TYR A 296 -12.03 19.88 -16.27
CA TYR A 296 -11.96 18.92 -15.19
C TYR A 296 -10.54 18.35 -15.04
N SER A 297 -10.17 17.96 -13.84
CA SER A 297 -8.87 17.33 -13.58
C SER A 297 -8.79 15.96 -14.24
N TYR A 298 -9.87 15.21 -14.19
CA TYR A 298 -10.06 13.93 -14.88
C TYR A 298 -11.54 13.55 -14.94
N ALA A 299 -11.86 12.52 -15.71
CA ALA A 299 -13.17 11.88 -15.67
C ALA A 299 -13.04 10.43 -15.19
N GLN A 300 -14.03 9.95 -14.48
CA GLN A 300 -14.18 8.54 -14.13
C GLN A 300 -15.30 7.94 -14.96
N VAL A 301 -15.00 6.89 -15.69
CA VAL A 301 -15.93 6.16 -16.54
C VAL A 301 -16.23 4.81 -15.92
N LYS A 302 -17.49 4.53 -15.63
CA LYS A 302 -17.93 3.23 -15.13
C LYS A 302 -18.35 2.35 -16.28
N VAL A 303 -17.69 1.21 -16.41
CA VAL A 303 -17.98 0.17 -17.40
C VAL A 303 -18.92 -0.88 -16.78
N ASP A 304 -19.81 -1.45 -17.55
CA ASP A 304 -20.82 -2.43 -17.10
C ASP A 304 -20.18 -3.79 -16.75
N GLU A 305 -19.24 -4.27 -17.57
CA GLU A 305 -18.58 -5.56 -17.41
C GLU A 305 -17.05 -5.44 -17.41
N LEU A 306 -16.39 -6.27 -16.59
CA LEU A 306 -14.93 -6.26 -16.48
C LEU A 306 -14.24 -6.59 -17.82
N ASP A 307 -14.80 -7.52 -18.58
CA ASP A 307 -14.24 -7.95 -19.87
C ASP A 307 -14.29 -6.85 -20.95
N GLN A 308 -15.09 -5.80 -20.74
CA GLN A 308 -15.23 -4.67 -21.67
C GLN A 308 -14.32 -3.49 -21.29
N VAL A 309 -13.69 -3.50 -20.14
CA VAL A 309 -12.84 -2.38 -19.64
C VAL A 309 -11.73 -2.06 -20.61
N ASP A 310 -11.00 -3.07 -21.08
CA ASP A 310 -9.88 -2.86 -22.01
C ASP A 310 -10.34 -2.30 -23.36
N ALA A 311 -11.48 -2.78 -23.87
CA ALA A 311 -12.06 -2.30 -25.12
C ALA A 311 -12.49 -0.83 -25.02
N VAL A 312 -13.14 -0.45 -23.91
CA VAL A 312 -13.52 0.94 -23.64
C VAL A 312 -12.28 1.82 -23.46
N ALA A 313 -11.27 1.34 -22.71
CA ALA A 313 -10.02 2.07 -22.52
C ALA A 313 -9.30 2.35 -23.84
N GLU A 314 -9.22 1.37 -24.75
CA GLU A 314 -8.62 1.55 -26.07
C GLU A 314 -9.41 2.55 -26.96
N MET A 315 -10.74 2.54 -26.89
CA MET A 315 -11.55 3.54 -27.59
C MET A 315 -11.24 4.94 -27.09
N ILE A 316 -11.13 5.13 -25.77
CA ILE A 316 -10.84 6.44 -25.17
C ILE A 316 -9.40 6.89 -25.48
N ARG A 317 -8.41 5.97 -25.46
CA ARG A 317 -7.03 6.25 -25.92
C ARG A 317 -7.01 6.69 -27.38
N GLY A 318 -7.83 6.04 -28.24
CA GLY A 318 -8.00 6.44 -29.64
C GLY A 318 -8.58 7.85 -29.83
N MET A 319 -9.34 8.36 -28.84
CA MET A 319 -9.81 9.74 -28.81
C MET A 319 -8.72 10.75 -28.42
N GLY A 320 -7.54 10.29 -27.99
CA GLY A 320 -6.38 11.11 -27.63
C GLY A 320 -6.34 11.52 -26.16
N TYR A 321 -7.01 10.80 -25.28
CA TYR A 321 -6.92 10.94 -23.83
C TYR A 321 -5.99 9.88 -23.25
N GLU A 322 -5.39 10.21 -22.13
CA GLU A 322 -4.66 9.23 -21.31
C GLU A 322 -5.66 8.45 -20.46
N VAL A 323 -5.47 7.14 -20.39
CA VAL A 323 -6.41 6.25 -19.72
C VAL A 323 -5.65 5.33 -18.76
N GLU A 324 -6.09 5.31 -17.53
CA GLU A 324 -5.62 4.41 -16.49
C GLU A 324 -6.80 3.57 -16.00
N THR A 325 -6.65 2.25 -16.04
CA THR A 325 -7.67 1.35 -15.51
C THR A 325 -7.22 0.79 -14.16
N ASN A 326 -8.18 0.58 -13.26
CA ASN A 326 -7.88 -0.06 -11.97
C ASN A 326 -7.33 -1.49 -12.15
N ALA A 327 -7.67 -2.15 -13.26
CA ALA A 327 -7.13 -3.47 -13.61
C ALA A 327 -5.63 -3.39 -13.99
N GLU A 328 -5.22 -2.44 -14.85
CA GLU A 328 -3.82 -2.19 -15.21
C GLU A 328 -2.99 -1.76 -14.00
N TYR A 329 -3.56 -0.90 -13.14
CA TYR A 329 -2.93 -0.51 -11.88
C TYR A 329 -2.63 -1.73 -11.00
N LEU A 330 -3.61 -2.61 -10.78
CA LEU A 330 -3.41 -3.85 -10.02
C LEU A 330 -2.37 -4.77 -10.66
N GLU A 331 -2.37 -4.92 -11.97
CA GLU A 331 -1.41 -5.79 -12.67
C GLU A 331 0.01 -5.23 -12.55
N THR A 332 0.19 -3.93 -12.71
CA THR A 332 1.47 -3.24 -12.52
C THR A 332 2.00 -3.42 -11.10
N MET A 333 1.16 -3.21 -10.09
CA MET A 333 1.55 -3.39 -8.69
C MET A 333 1.90 -4.85 -8.37
N LYS A 334 1.10 -5.81 -8.85
CA LYS A 334 1.40 -7.24 -8.73
C LYS A 334 2.74 -7.61 -9.36
N SER A 335 3.05 -7.05 -10.53
CA SER A 335 4.33 -7.28 -11.21
C SER A 335 5.51 -6.74 -10.39
N GLN A 336 5.40 -5.53 -9.84
CA GLN A 336 6.44 -4.96 -8.96
C GLN A 336 6.65 -5.82 -7.71
N PHE A 337 5.57 -6.26 -7.05
CA PHE A 337 5.68 -7.15 -5.90
C PHE A 337 6.25 -8.52 -6.24
N ALA A 338 5.95 -9.06 -7.43
CA ALA A 338 6.52 -10.32 -7.88
C ALA A 338 8.06 -10.27 -7.96
N ILE A 339 8.64 -9.14 -8.35
CA ILE A 339 10.09 -8.94 -8.38
C ILE A 339 10.66 -9.01 -6.95
N VAL A 340 10.05 -8.28 -6.00
CA VAL A 340 10.47 -8.31 -4.59
C VAL A 340 10.34 -9.72 -4.01
N GLN A 341 9.23 -10.40 -4.29
CA GLN A 341 9.01 -11.78 -3.87
C GLN A 341 10.04 -12.75 -4.47
N ALA A 342 10.41 -12.58 -5.74
CA ALA A 342 11.41 -13.41 -6.38
C ALA A 342 12.80 -13.28 -5.72
N VAL A 343 13.20 -12.04 -5.37
CA VAL A 343 14.45 -11.77 -4.66
C VAL A 343 14.46 -12.42 -3.27
N LEU A 344 13.41 -12.16 -2.48
CA LEU A 344 13.27 -12.72 -1.13
C LEU A 344 13.14 -14.24 -1.17
N GLY A 345 12.42 -14.78 -2.15
CA GLY A 345 12.29 -16.21 -2.40
C GLY A 345 13.61 -16.87 -2.74
N GLY A 346 14.45 -16.19 -3.54
CA GLY A 346 15.81 -16.62 -3.84
C GLY A 346 16.67 -16.76 -2.58
N ILE A 347 16.59 -15.76 -1.68
CA ILE A 347 17.29 -15.80 -0.38
C ILE A 347 16.80 -16.97 0.47
N GLY A 348 15.49 -17.18 0.54
CA GLY A 348 14.88 -18.30 1.24
C GLY A 348 15.29 -19.66 0.68
N ALA A 349 15.36 -19.78 -0.65
CA ALA A 349 15.79 -21.01 -1.33
C ALA A 349 17.26 -21.34 -1.04
N VAL A 350 18.16 -20.34 -1.08
CA VAL A 350 19.57 -20.51 -0.70
C VAL A 350 19.69 -20.94 0.76
N SER A 351 18.94 -20.33 1.66
CA SER A 351 18.91 -20.69 3.09
C SER A 351 18.47 -22.15 3.30
N LEU A 352 17.44 -22.60 2.58
CA LEU A 352 16.98 -23.99 2.64
C LEU A 352 18.00 -24.96 2.03
N LEU A 353 18.72 -24.57 0.98
CA LEU A 353 19.78 -25.38 0.41
C LEU A 353 20.93 -25.57 1.41
N VAL A 354 21.34 -24.51 2.09
CA VAL A 354 22.33 -24.58 3.18
C VAL A 354 21.84 -25.49 4.31
N ALA A 355 20.58 -25.37 4.70
CA ALA A 355 19.94 -26.25 5.68
C ALA A 355 19.96 -27.71 5.24
N ALA A 356 19.63 -28.00 3.98
CA ALA A 356 19.66 -29.36 3.42
C ALA A 356 21.08 -29.97 3.47
N ILE A 357 22.12 -29.20 3.14
CA ILE A 357 23.51 -29.62 3.28
C ILE A 357 23.84 -29.88 4.74
N GLY A 358 23.41 -29.03 5.66
CA GLY A 358 23.55 -29.20 7.11
C GLY A 358 22.90 -30.49 7.62
N ILE A 359 21.66 -30.78 7.17
CA ILE A 359 20.95 -32.04 7.48
C ILE A 359 21.75 -33.24 6.97
N ALA A 360 22.16 -33.22 5.69
CA ALA A 360 22.93 -34.32 5.09
C ALA A 360 24.22 -34.57 5.85
N ASN A 361 24.97 -33.53 6.21
CA ASN A 361 26.21 -33.65 6.98
C ASN A 361 25.98 -34.20 8.38
N THR A 362 24.96 -33.71 9.06
CA THR A 362 24.56 -34.19 10.40
C THR A 362 24.15 -35.65 10.39
N MET A 363 23.38 -36.07 9.37
CA MET A 363 22.96 -37.47 9.17
C MET A 363 24.14 -38.37 8.85
N MET A 364 25.07 -37.94 8.00
CA MET A 364 26.27 -38.70 7.69
C MET A 364 27.09 -38.98 8.96
N MET A 365 27.29 -37.99 9.79
CA MET A 365 28.01 -38.14 11.02
C MET A 365 27.28 -39.06 12.05
N SER A 366 25.96 -38.93 12.12
CA SER A 366 25.11 -39.83 12.95
C SER A 366 25.27 -41.30 12.53
N ILE A 367 25.34 -41.56 11.21
CA ILE A 367 25.55 -42.89 10.68
C ILE A 367 26.95 -43.44 11.04
N TYR A 368 28.01 -42.64 10.95
CA TYR A 368 29.38 -43.07 11.31
C TYR A 368 29.48 -43.44 12.77
N GLU A 369 28.90 -42.63 13.68
CA GLU A 369 28.91 -42.87 15.12
C GLU A 369 28.10 -44.10 15.54
N ARG A 370 27.13 -44.52 14.72
CA ARG A 370 26.23 -45.65 14.98
C ARG A 370 26.54 -46.86 14.10
N THR A 371 27.70 -46.88 13.46
CA THR A 371 28.06 -47.94 12.53
C THR A 371 27.95 -49.32 13.18
N LYS A 372 28.39 -49.51 14.45
CA LYS A 372 28.27 -50.76 15.18
C LYS A 372 26.79 -51.14 15.42
N GLU A 373 25.95 -50.23 15.85
CA GLU A 373 24.52 -50.49 16.05
C GLU A 373 23.82 -50.93 14.76
N ILE A 374 24.12 -50.23 13.63
CA ILE A 374 23.63 -50.59 12.30
C ILE A 374 24.11 -51.98 11.86
N GLY A 375 25.36 -52.31 12.16
CA GLY A 375 25.96 -53.63 11.88
C GLY A 375 25.22 -54.74 12.64
N VAL A 376 24.98 -54.56 13.95
CA VAL A 376 24.24 -55.51 14.80
C VAL A 376 22.82 -55.70 14.31
N MET A 377 22.10 -54.60 13.97
CA MET A 377 20.74 -54.69 13.43
C MET A 377 20.69 -55.50 12.12
N LYS A 378 21.68 -55.37 11.27
CA LYS A 378 21.78 -56.16 10.00
C LYS A 378 22.05 -57.64 10.25
N VAL A 379 22.94 -57.95 11.21
CA VAL A 379 23.24 -59.36 11.56
C VAL A 379 22.02 -60.05 12.20
N LEU A 380 21.21 -59.29 12.97
CA LEU A 380 19.96 -59.75 13.53
C LEU A 380 18.79 -59.87 12.53
N GLY A 381 19.04 -59.63 11.21
CA GLY A 381 18.11 -59.84 10.15
C GLY A 381 17.12 -58.66 9.93
N CYS A 382 17.44 -57.47 10.41
CA CYS A 382 16.61 -56.29 10.14
C CYS A 382 16.59 -55.96 8.64
N ARG A 383 15.39 -55.73 8.09
CA ARG A 383 15.22 -55.30 6.67
C ARG A 383 15.94 -53.98 6.41
N LEU A 384 16.69 -53.90 5.33
CA LEU A 384 17.38 -52.67 4.95
C LEU A 384 16.45 -51.48 4.77
N SER A 385 15.20 -51.74 4.34
CA SER A 385 14.16 -50.68 4.27
C SER A 385 13.84 -50.06 5.61
N ASN A 386 13.84 -50.83 6.70
CA ASN A 386 13.56 -50.31 8.03
C ASN A 386 14.68 -49.37 8.53
N ILE A 387 15.95 -49.73 8.18
CA ILE A 387 17.10 -48.88 8.51
C ILE A 387 17.00 -47.55 7.73
N ARG A 388 16.66 -47.59 6.44
CA ARG A 388 16.44 -46.40 5.63
C ARG A 388 15.32 -45.54 6.22
N THR A 389 14.18 -46.17 6.51
CA THR A 389 13.01 -45.45 7.06
C THR A 389 13.34 -44.78 8.38
N MET A 390 14.09 -45.41 9.26
CA MET A 390 14.52 -44.83 10.55
C MET A 390 15.30 -43.52 10.34
N PHE A 391 16.27 -43.48 9.41
CA PHE A 391 17.04 -42.28 9.11
C PHE A 391 16.21 -41.22 8.38
N LEU A 392 15.31 -41.62 7.48
CA LEU A 392 14.41 -40.69 6.82
C LEU A 392 13.40 -40.06 7.82
N MET A 393 12.92 -40.80 8.81
CA MET A 393 12.09 -40.28 9.90
C MET A 393 12.86 -39.29 10.79
N GLU A 394 14.16 -39.56 11.05
CA GLU A 394 15.03 -38.63 11.78
C GLU A 394 15.18 -37.30 11.02
N ALA A 395 15.44 -37.37 9.71
CA ALA A 395 15.53 -36.20 8.84
C ALA A 395 14.19 -35.47 8.70
N ALA A 396 13.08 -36.20 8.58
CA ALA A 396 11.72 -35.64 8.56
C ALA A 396 11.37 -34.93 9.88
N ALA A 397 11.79 -35.49 11.02
CA ALA A 397 11.58 -34.85 12.31
C ALA A 397 12.37 -33.53 12.46
N ILE A 398 13.60 -33.47 11.92
CA ILE A 398 14.36 -32.21 11.87
C ILE A 398 13.61 -31.17 11.02
N GLY A 399 13.11 -31.56 9.84
CA GLY A 399 12.28 -30.71 8.99
C GLY A 399 11.00 -30.25 9.67
N LEU A 400 10.28 -31.16 10.35
CA LEU A 400 9.04 -30.86 11.06
C LEU A 400 9.27 -29.86 12.22
N ILE A 401 10.27 -30.10 13.04
CA ILE A 401 10.61 -29.20 14.16
C ILE A 401 11.04 -27.83 13.62
N GLY A 402 11.91 -27.83 12.59
CA GLY A 402 12.37 -26.61 11.95
C GLY A 402 11.22 -25.83 11.31
N GLY A 403 10.31 -26.52 10.62
CA GLY A 403 9.12 -25.92 10.02
C GLY A 403 8.15 -25.36 11.08
N ALA A 404 7.90 -26.09 12.18
CA ALA A 404 7.04 -25.62 13.25
C ALA A 404 7.60 -24.36 13.95
N VAL A 405 8.88 -24.40 14.32
CA VAL A 405 9.56 -23.24 14.94
C VAL A 405 9.67 -22.08 13.94
N GLY A 406 9.94 -22.38 12.65
CA GLY A 406 9.97 -21.38 11.59
C GLY A 406 8.64 -20.68 11.41
N ASN A 407 7.52 -21.42 11.43
CA ASN A 407 6.17 -20.83 11.39
C ASN A 407 5.89 -19.95 12.62
N LEU A 408 6.24 -20.41 13.84
CA LEU A 408 6.08 -19.59 15.04
C LEU A 408 6.87 -18.29 14.96
N LEU A 409 8.11 -18.35 14.46
CA LEU A 409 8.93 -17.16 14.23
C LEU A 409 8.29 -16.24 13.17
N SER A 410 7.72 -16.82 12.10
CA SER A 410 7.02 -16.06 11.06
C SER A 410 5.81 -15.31 11.59
N PHE A 411 5.01 -15.92 12.47
CA PHE A 411 3.91 -15.22 13.15
C PHE A 411 4.41 -14.05 13.99
N GLY A 412 5.50 -14.25 14.74
CA GLY A 412 6.13 -13.17 15.52
C GLY A 412 6.63 -12.04 14.62
N MET A 413 7.29 -12.37 13.52
CA MET A 413 7.78 -11.37 12.55
C MET A 413 6.63 -10.66 11.84
N SER A 414 5.59 -11.38 11.40
CA SER A 414 4.39 -10.82 10.79
C SER A 414 3.69 -9.84 11.73
N GLY A 415 3.53 -10.21 13.00
CA GLY A 415 2.97 -9.32 14.03
C GLY A 415 3.84 -8.08 14.25
N ALA A 416 5.17 -8.23 14.31
CA ALA A 416 6.09 -7.11 14.45
C ALA A 416 6.06 -6.17 13.22
N ILE A 417 6.00 -6.72 12.01
CA ILE A 417 5.88 -5.92 10.78
C ILE A 417 4.59 -5.12 10.82
N ASN A 418 3.44 -5.75 11.06
CA ASN A 418 2.15 -5.06 11.11
C ASN A 418 2.11 -4.00 12.23
N PHE A 419 2.73 -4.27 13.38
CA PHE A 419 2.83 -3.30 14.48
C PHE A 419 3.70 -2.09 14.10
N ILE A 420 4.89 -2.31 13.51
CA ILE A 420 5.81 -1.23 13.12
C ILE A 420 5.23 -0.38 11.98
N THR A 421 4.52 -1.01 11.05
CA THR A 421 3.91 -0.31 9.91
C THR A 421 2.54 0.30 10.24
N GLY A 422 2.08 0.22 11.50
CA GLY A 422 0.74 0.70 11.87
C GLY A 422 -0.34 0.03 11.04
N SER A 423 -0.27 -1.30 10.88
CA SER A 423 -1.17 -2.06 10.00
C SER A 423 -1.20 -1.54 8.55
N GLY A 424 -0.03 -1.11 8.04
CA GLY A 424 0.11 -0.65 6.65
C GLY A 424 0.08 0.86 6.46
N ALA A 425 -0.49 1.63 7.38
CA ALA A 425 -0.68 3.07 7.27
C ALA A 425 0.62 3.85 6.97
N ALA A 426 1.73 3.48 7.63
CA ALA A 426 3.04 4.10 7.39
C ALA A 426 3.58 3.89 5.96
N MET A 427 3.08 2.91 5.23
CA MET A 427 3.44 2.60 3.84
C MET A 427 2.33 2.95 2.84
N GLY A 428 1.23 3.54 3.29
CA GLY A 428 0.10 3.92 2.45
C GLY A 428 -0.77 2.73 2.01
N PHE A 429 -0.85 1.67 2.82
CA PHE A 429 -1.68 0.50 2.55
C PHE A 429 -2.84 0.39 3.55
N ASP A 430 -4.00 -0.01 3.06
CA ASP A 430 -5.16 -0.35 3.91
C ASP A 430 -5.04 -1.78 4.44
N GLY A 431 -4.99 -1.92 5.77
CA GLY A 431 -4.96 -3.20 6.45
C GLY A 431 -3.56 -3.78 6.67
N ASN A 432 -3.52 -5.04 7.09
CA ASN A 432 -2.28 -5.72 7.44
C ASN A 432 -1.42 -6.02 6.20
N ILE A 433 -0.19 -5.52 6.16
CA ILE A 433 0.78 -5.81 5.08
C ILE A 433 1.20 -7.27 5.07
N SER A 434 1.17 -7.93 6.22
CA SER A 434 1.55 -9.34 6.34
C SER A 434 0.37 -10.15 6.86
N TYR A 435 -0.07 -11.12 6.04
CA TYR A 435 -1.17 -12.03 6.36
C TYR A 435 -0.73 -13.48 6.16
N ILE A 436 -0.78 -14.29 7.22
CA ILE A 436 -0.41 -15.72 7.19
C ILE A 436 -1.69 -16.56 7.24
N PRO A 437 -2.18 -17.07 6.10
CA PRO A 437 -3.33 -17.96 6.08
C PRO A 437 -2.94 -19.36 6.60
N TRP A 438 -3.91 -20.09 7.14
CA TRP A 438 -3.69 -21.42 7.72
C TRP A 438 -3.13 -22.45 6.71
N TRP A 439 -3.52 -22.35 5.42
CA TRP A 439 -3.01 -23.25 4.39
C TRP A 439 -1.51 -23.04 4.13
N LEU A 440 -0.98 -21.83 4.28
CA LEU A 440 0.43 -21.50 4.11
C LEU A 440 1.28 -22.17 5.21
N VAL A 441 0.76 -22.21 6.44
CA VAL A 441 1.39 -22.93 7.57
C VAL A 441 1.53 -24.41 7.26
N LEU A 442 0.48 -25.05 6.76
CA LEU A 442 0.52 -26.47 6.39
C LEU A 442 1.47 -26.73 5.21
N LEU A 443 1.43 -25.88 4.19
CA LEU A 443 2.26 -25.99 3.01
C LEU A 443 3.76 -25.82 3.37
N SER A 444 4.11 -24.81 4.15
CA SER A 444 5.48 -24.57 4.59
C SER A 444 6.00 -25.70 5.47
N MET A 445 5.15 -26.25 6.35
CA MET A 445 5.50 -27.41 7.17
C MET A 445 5.74 -28.66 6.34
N GLY A 446 4.86 -28.94 5.36
CA GLY A 446 5.02 -30.02 4.39
C GLY A 446 6.32 -29.87 3.57
N PHE A 447 6.62 -28.66 3.14
CA PHE A 447 7.82 -28.34 2.40
C PHE A 447 9.09 -28.51 3.24
N ALA A 448 9.09 -28.07 4.48
CA ALA A 448 10.23 -28.27 5.40
C ALA A 448 10.51 -29.76 5.67
N VAL A 449 9.46 -30.57 5.82
CA VAL A 449 9.59 -32.02 5.95
C VAL A 449 10.16 -32.63 4.67
N LEU A 450 9.69 -32.19 3.49
CA LEU A 450 10.18 -32.66 2.19
C LEU A 450 11.66 -32.35 2.01
N VAL A 451 12.10 -31.13 2.36
CA VAL A 451 13.53 -30.74 2.35
C VAL A 451 14.33 -31.63 3.29
N GLY A 452 13.84 -31.90 4.49
CA GLY A 452 14.46 -32.81 5.45
C GLY A 452 14.64 -34.22 4.87
N VAL A 453 13.56 -34.79 4.32
CA VAL A 453 13.57 -36.14 3.74
C VAL A 453 14.50 -36.23 2.54
N THR A 454 14.47 -35.26 1.63
CA THR A 454 15.34 -35.24 0.44
C THR A 454 16.82 -35.12 0.81
N ALA A 455 17.15 -34.25 1.77
CA ALA A 455 18.50 -34.08 2.30
C ALA A 455 19.02 -35.36 3.01
N GLY A 456 18.13 -36.04 3.75
CA GLY A 456 18.46 -37.31 4.44
C GLY A 456 18.54 -38.53 3.55
N TYR A 457 18.05 -38.44 2.30
CA TYR A 457 17.94 -39.61 1.43
C TYR A 457 19.31 -40.24 1.05
N PHE A 458 20.30 -39.44 0.64
CA PHE A 458 21.63 -39.90 0.31
C PHE A 458 22.36 -40.52 1.51
N PRO A 459 22.43 -39.88 2.68
CA PRO A 459 22.97 -40.49 3.89
C PRO A 459 22.30 -41.82 4.24
N ALA A 460 20.97 -41.86 4.25
CA ALA A 460 20.20 -43.06 4.57
C ALA A 460 20.53 -44.23 3.61
N ARG A 461 20.68 -43.95 2.32
CA ARG A 461 21.10 -44.95 1.32
C ARG A 461 22.52 -45.44 1.57
N ARG A 462 23.43 -44.59 2.04
CA ARG A 462 24.80 -44.99 2.39
C ARG A 462 24.82 -45.90 3.61
N ALA A 463 23.99 -45.67 4.62
CA ALA A 463 23.84 -46.55 5.78
C ALA A 463 23.41 -47.97 5.42
N MET A 464 22.56 -48.13 4.39
CA MET A 464 22.17 -49.45 3.90
C MET A 464 23.33 -50.22 3.24
N ARG A 465 24.34 -49.54 2.68
CA ARG A 465 25.47 -50.16 1.99
C ARG A 465 26.64 -50.51 2.91
N LEU A 466 26.61 -50.16 4.18
CA LEU A 466 27.64 -50.53 5.14
C LEU A 466 27.74 -52.06 5.28
N SER A 467 28.96 -52.62 5.20
CA SER A 467 29.20 -54.03 5.42
C SER A 467 29.02 -54.40 6.91
N PRO A 468 28.22 -55.41 7.26
CA PRO A 468 28.02 -55.81 8.66
C PRO A 468 29.33 -56.24 9.34
N LEU A 469 30.20 -56.98 8.59
CA LEU A 469 31.49 -57.42 9.09
C LEU A 469 32.46 -56.26 9.37
N ALA A 470 32.53 -55.29 8.45
CA ALA A 470 33.35 -54.09 8.61
C ALA A 470 32.84 -53.20 9.77
N ALA A 471 31.51 -53.14 9.95
CA ALA A 471 30.86 -52.35 11.01
C ALA A 471 31.14 -52.91 12.42
N ILE A 472 31.27 -54.21 12.58
CA ILE A 472 31.54 -54.82 13.90
C ILE A 472 33.06 -54.83 14.19
N ARG A 473 33.92 -54.88 13.16
CA ARG A 473 35.38 -54.95 13.31
C ARG A 473 36.03 -53.55 13.44
N SER A 474 35.33 -52.47 13.17
CA SER A 474 35.85 -51.10 13.35
C SER A 474 36.00 -50.81 14.84
N GLU A 475 37.21 -50.70 15.36
CA GLU A 475 37.54 -50.12 16.65
C GLU A 475 37.22 -48.62 16.72
#